data_a03683fceea99d72132ca89f13db2501
#
_entry.id   a03683fceea99d72132ca89f13db2501
#
_cell.length_a   1.000
_cell.length_b   1.000
_cell.length_c   1.000
_cell.angle_alpha   90.00
_cell.angle_beta   90.00
_cell.angle_gamma   90.00
#
_symmetry.space_group_name_H-M   'P 1'
#
loop_
_entity.id
_entity.type
_entity.pdbx_description
1 polymer ?
#
loop_
_entity_poly.entity_id
_entity_poly.type
_entity_poly.pdbx_seq_one_letter_code
_entity_poly.pdbx_strand_id
1 'polypeptide(L)'
;MERVSFDEFQKITIRVGKVKEVFRIENSKKLLRVLIDLGEEGTKQAVAGISKYYTPESLVGKTVIVVTNLEPKTMAGYTSEVMLLAAFNDTDLSLLTTDKDMPPGTKVS
;
A
#
# COMPACT_ATOMS: atom_id res chain seq x y z
N MET A 1 -15.38 -22.65 6.13
CA MET A 1 -14.72 -21.35 6.06
C MET A 1 -15.28 -20.41 7.10
N GLU A 2 -14.43 -19.82 7.88
CA GLU A 2 -14.82 -18.81 8.86
C GLU A 2 -15.36 -17.56 8.17
N ARG A 3 -16.42 -16.98 8.71
CA ARG A 3 -17.06 -15.80 8.13
C ARG A 3 -16.86 -14.59 9.02
N VAL A 4 -16.76 -13.43 8.39
CA VAL A 4 -16.64 -12.15 9.06
C VAL A 4 -17.91 -11.36 8.80
N SER A 5 -18.44 -10.70 9.84
CA SER A 5 -19.63 -9.88 9.67
C SER A 5 -19.32 -8.63 8.86
N PHE A 6 -20.34 -8.04 8.25
CA PHE A 6 -20.19 -6.78 7.53
C PHE A 6 -19.71 -5.66 8.46
N ASP A 7 -20.22 -5.62 9.68
CA ASP A 7 -19.80 -4.63 10.68
C ASP A 7 -18.31 -4.74 11.00
N GLU A 8 -17.81 -5.95 11.11
CA GLU A 8 -16.37 -6.16 11.34
C GLU A 8 -15.52 -5.71 10.13
N PHE A 9 -16.00 -6.03 8.92
CA PHE A 9 -15.32 -5.58 7.72
C PHE A 9 -15.26 -4.06 7.62
N GLN A 10 -16.33 -3.38 8.02
CA GLN A 10 -16.38 -1.92 7.98
C GLN A 10 -15.40 -1.22 8.93
N LYS A 11 -14.83 -1.95 9.87
CA LYS A 11 -13.78 -1.40 10.74
C LYS A 11 -12.48 -1.18 9.99
N ILE A 12 -12.29 -1.85 8.86
CA ILE A 12 -11.10 -1.72 8.04
C ILE A 12 -11.33 -0.58 7.06
N THR A 13 -10.44 0.42 7.08
CA THR A 13 -10.52 1.54 6.16
C THR A 13 -9.58 1.30 4.98
N ILE A 14 -10.16 1.25 3.78
CA ILE A 14 -9.41 1.03 2.55
C ILE A 14 -9.63 2.23 1.65
N ARG A 15 -8.55 2.75 1.08
CA ARG A 15 -8.62 3.93 0.22
C ARG A 15 -7.73 3.80 -1.01
N VAL A 16 -8.08 4.55 -2.03
CA VAL A 16 -7.23 4.72 -3.20
C VAL A 16 -6.09 5.66 -2.82
N GLY A 17 -4.89 5.32 -3.21
CA GLY A 17 -3.73 6.18 -3.04
C GLY A 17 -2.98 6.36 -4.35
N LYS A 18 -2.17 7.40 -4.42
CA LYS A 18 -1.27 7.62 -5.54
C LYS A 18 0.16 7.64 -5.05
N VAL A 19 1.02 6.87 -5.65
CA VAL A 19 2.42 6.79 -5.26
C VAL A 19 3.13 8.08 -5.67
N LYS A 20 3.70 8.77 -4.71
CA LYS A 20 4.43 10.03 -4.93
C LYS A 20 5.92 9.80 -5.09
N GLU A 21 6.51 9.06 -4.18
CA GLU A 21 7.95 8.79 -4.15
C GLU A 21 8.19 7.39 -3.65
N VAL A 22 9.27 6.78 -4.11
CA VAL A 22 9.67 5.43 -3.69
C VAL A 22 11.16 5.41 -3.49
N PHE A 23 11.60 4.83 -2.38
CA PHE A 23 13.02 4.74 -2.03
C PHE A 23 13.39 3.30 -1.72
N ARG A 24 14.59 2.92 -2.15
CA ARG A 24 15.18 1.69 -1.65
C ARG A 24 15.62 1.90 -0.21
N ILE A 25 15.57 0.84 0.59
CA ILE A 25 16.02 0.90 1.97
C ILE A 25 17.40 0.29 2.05
N GLU A 26 18.35 1.06 2.55
CA GLU A 26 19.69 0.59 2.81
C GLU A 26 19.62 -0.58 3.79
N ASN A 27 20.44 -1.60 3.58
CA ASN A 27 20.47 -2.81 4.38
C ASN A 27 19.25 -3.73 4.22
N SER A 28 18.41 -3.47 3.22
CA SER A 28 17.31 -4.36 2.89
C SER A 28 17.26 -4.59 1.39
N LYS A 29 17.20 -5.86 1.00
CA LYS A 29 17.06 -6.23 -0.41
C LYS A 29 15.60 -6.44 -0.81
N LYS A 30 14.70 -6.52 0.17
CA LYS A 30 13.29 -6.85 -0.07
C LYS A 30 12.37 -5.66 0.02
N LEU A 31 12.72 -4.67 0.83
CA LEU A 31 11.81 -3.61 1.21
C LEU A 31 11.98 -2.36 0.35
N LEU A 32 10.85 -1.76 0.00
CA LEU A 32 10.79 -0.41 -0.56
C LEU A 32 10.01 0.47 0.40
N ARG A 33 10.42 1.73 0.50
CA ARG A 33 9.71 2.76 1.24
C ARG A 33 8.90 3.56 0.26
N VAL A 34 7.59 3.56 0.41
CA VAL A 34 6.65 4.13 -0.54
C VAL A 34 5.87 5.25 0.12
N LEU A 35 5.95 6.45 -0.42
CA LEU A 35 5.17 7.60 0.05
C LEU A 35 3.93 7.73 -0.83
N ILE A 36 2.76 7.70 -0.19
CA ILE A 36 1.47 7.58 -0.86
C ILE A 36 0.58 8.77 -0.51
N ASP A 37 0.11 9.46 -1.54
CA ASP A 37 -0.87 10.52 -1.41
C ASP A 37 -2.25 9.89 -1.20
N LEU A 38 -2.90 10.23 -0.10
CA LEU A 38 -4.23 9.74 0.26
C LEU A 38 -5.27 10.88 0.27
N GLY A 39 -5.01 11.94 -0.47
CA GLY A 39 -5.93 13.06 -0.56
C GLY A 39 -5.99 13.84 0.76
N GLU A 40 -7.18 14.01 1.32
CA GLU A 40 -7.36 14.76 2.57
C GLU A 40 -6.63 14.15 3.75
N GLU A 41 -6.38 12.86 3.75
CA GLU A 41 -5.62 12.21 4.82
C GLU A 41 -4.12 12.48 4.73
N GLY A 42 -3.69 13.16 3.69
CA GLY A 42 -2.29 13.53 3.51
C GLY A 42 -1.44 12.41 2.95
N THR A 43 -0.14 12.58 3.02
CA THR A 43 0.82 11.60 2.54
C THR A 43 1.21 10.67 3.67
N LYS A 44 1.12 9.36 3.43
CA LYS A 44 1.47 8.33 4.39
C LYS A 44 2.55 7.43 3.82
N GLN A 45 3.27 6.78 4.72
CA GLN A 45 4.38 5.91 4.35
C GLN A 45 4.00 4.45 4.50
N ALA A 46 4.30 3.67 3.47
CA ALA A 46 4.26 2.22 3.53
C ALA A 46 5.67 1.66 3.37
N VAL A 47 5.98 0.62 4.11
CA VAL A 47 7.20 -0.16 3.92
C VAL A 47 6.75 -1.54 3.46
N ALA A 48 7.14 -1.93 2.26
CA ALA A 48 6.59 -3.12 1.62
C ALA A 48 7.68 -3.99 1.01
N GLY A 49 7.53 -5.30 1.16
CA GLY A 49 8.48 -6.30 0.64
C GLY A 49 8.27 -6.60 -0.83
N ILE A 50 8.39 -5.60 -1.69
CA ILE A 50 8.04 -5.70 -3.10
C ILE A 50 9.20 -5.40 -4.06
N SER A 51 10.41 -5.20 -3.56
CA SER A 51 11.53 -4.81 -4.42
C SER A 51 11.92 -5.86 -5.44
N LYS A 52 11.55 -7.12 -5.23
CA LYS A 52 11.76 -8.17 -6.21
C LYS A 52 10.87 -8.01 -7.45
N TYR A 53 9.73 -7.36 -7.28
CA TYR A 53 8.71 -7.27 -8.33
C TYR A 53 8.59 -5.89 -8.96
N TYR A 54 9.04 -4.86 -8.25
CA TYR A 54 8.92 -3.47 -8.70
C TYR A 54 10.20 -2.70 -8.43
N THR A 55 10.56 -1.82 -9.36
CA THR A 55 11.60 -0.82 -9.11
C THR A 55 10.94 0.46 -8.59
N PRO A 56 11.68 1.32 -7.87
CA PRO A 56 11.12 2.62 -7.47
C PRO A 56 10.54 3.39 -8.67
N GLU A 57 11.24 3.42 -9.79
CA GLU A 57 10.83 4.17 -10.98
C GLU A 57 9.52 3.63 -11.57
N SER A 58 9.29 2.32 -11.46
CA SER A 58 8.08 1.70 -12.00
C SER A 58 6.83 2.01 -11.19
N LEU A 59 6.99 2.45 -9.94
CA LEU A 59 5.87 2.68 -9.04
C LEU A 59 5.41 4.14 -8.98
N VAL A 60 6.29 5.09 -9.17
CA VAL A 60 5.95 6.52 -9.05
C VAL A 60 4.81 6.86 -10.01
N GLY A 61 3.77 7.49 -9.49
CA GLY A 61 2.60 7.89 -10.27
C GLY A 61 1.52 6.83 -10.38
N LYS A 62 1.76 5.60 -9.90
CA LYS A 62 0.74 4.55 -9.97
C LYS A 62 -0.34 4.74 -8.92
N THR A 63 -1.55 4.33 -9.28
CA THR A 63 -2.68 4.25 -8.37
C THR A 63 -2.63 2.91 -7.65
N VAL A 64 -2.76 2.94 -6.34
CA VAL A 64 -2.69 1.75 -5.48
C VAL A 64 -3.87 1.71 -4.53
N ILE A 65 -4.09 0.56 -3.90
CA ILE A 65 -5.15 0.36 -2.92
C ILE A 65 -4.49 0.11 -1.57
N VAL A 66 -4.91 0.85 -0.55
CA VAL A 66 -4.19 0.95 0.71
C VAL A 66 -5.14 0.76 1.89
N VAL A 67 -4.73 -0.04 2.87
CA VAL A 67 -5.40 -0.11 4.17
C VAL A 67 -4.76 0.94 5.06
N THR A 68 -5.57 1.86 5.58
CA THR A 68 -5.06 3.07 6.24
C THR A 68 -5.16 3.07 7.76
N ASN A 69 -5.88 2.14 8.35
CA ASN A 69 -6.11 2.14 9.80
C ASN A 69 -5.60 0.92 10.54
N LEU A 70 -4.54 0.32 10.05
CA LEU A 70 -3.82 -0.72 10.78
C LEU A 70 -2.85 -0.08 11.78
N GLU A 71 -2.49 -0.82 12.82
CA GLU A 71 -1.45 -0.38 13.74
C GLU A 71 -0.14 -0.25 12.98
N PRO A 72 0.62 0.85 13.21
CA PRO A 72 1.91 1.02 12.53
C PRO A 72 2.90 -0.09 12.88
N LYS A 73 3.75 -0.42 11.93
CA LYS A 73 4.78 -1.44 12.11
C LYS A 73 6.12 -0.91 11.64
N THR A 74 7.15 -1.08 12.48
CA THR A 74 8.49 -0.65 12.13
C THR A 74 9.27 -1.80 11.50
N MET A 75 9.86 -1.54 10.34
CA MET A 75 10.67 -2.50 9.60
C MET A 75 11.90 -1.80 9.06
N ALA A 76 13.08 -2.39 9.31
CA ALA A 76 14.37 -1.85 8.84
C ALA A 76 14.56 -0.37 9.19
N GLY A 77 14.08 0.05 10.36
CA GLY A 77 14.24 1.42 10.86
C GLY A 77 13.18 2.41 10.36
N TYR A 78 12.22 1.96 9.56
CA TYR A 78 11.15 2.81 9.04
C TYR A 78 9.79 2.31 9.50
N THR A 79 8.90 3.24 9.79
CA THR A 79 7.55 2.91 10.23
C THR A 79 6.60 2.85 9.05
N SER A 80 5.96 1.69 8.85
CA SER A 80 4.88 1.55 7.88
C SER A 80 3.58 1.97 8.55
N GLU A 81 3.00 3.08 8.10
CA GLU A 81 1.76 3.61 8.65
C GLU A 81 0.54 3.00 7.99
N VAL A 82 0.70 2.57 6.75
CA VAL A 82 -0.37 2.00 5.93
C VAL A 82 0.14 0.76 5.22
N MET A 83 -0.76 -0.02 4.65
CA MET A 83 -0.41 -1.26 3.97
C MET A 83 -0.95 -1.29 2.54
N LEU A 84 -0.06 -1.54 1.59
CA LEU A 84 -0.45 -1.78 0.20
C LEU A 84 -1.13 -3.13 0.06
N LEU A 85 -2.22 -3.19 -0.68
CA LEU A 85 -2.86 -4.46 -1.02
C LEU A 85 -2.30 -5.00 -2.32
N ALA A 86 -2.08 -6.30 -2.36
CA ALA A 86 -1.52 -6.96 -3.52
C ALA A 86 -2.11 -8.36 -3.68
N ALA A 87 -2.19 -8.81 -4.91
CA ALA A 87 -2.43 -10.21 -5.23
C ALA A 87 -1.08 -10.88 -5.41
N PHE A 88 -0.88 -12.03 -4.78
CA PHE A 88 0.40 -12.71 -4.91
C PHE A 88 0.22 -14.23 -4.87
N ASN A 89 1.16 -14.91 -5.49
CA ASN A 89 1.25 -16.36 -5.47
C ASN A 89 2.73 -16.76 -5.36
N ASP A 90 3.04 -18.03 -5.60
CA ASP A 90 4.41 -18.53 -5.43
C ASP A 90 5.41 -17.92 -6.42
N THR A 91 4.96 -17.37 -7.53
CA THR A 91 5.83 -16.89 -8.61
C THR A 91 5.79 -15.40 -8.84
N ASP A 92 4.72 -14.70 -8.43
CA ASP A 92 4.53 -13.30 -8.79
C ASP A 92 3.73 -12.53 -7.74
N LEU A 93 3.80 -11.22 -7.84
CA LEU A 93 3.04 -10.30 -6.99
C LEU A 93 2.61 -9.10 -7.84
N SER A 94 1.34 -8.73 -7.72
CA SER A 94 0.79 -7.58 -8.43
C SER A 94 0.03 -6.70 -7.46
N LEU A 95 0.38 -5.42 -7.39
CA LEU A 95 -0.34 -4.47 -6.56
C LEU A 95 -1.74 -4.26 -7.12
N LEU A 96 -2.73 -4.11 -6.23
CA LEU A 96 -4.08 -3.81 -6.64
C LEU A 96 -4.17 -2.36 -7.10
N THR A 97 -5.01 -2.12 -8.08
CA THR A 97 -5.26 -0.78 -8.61
C THR A 97 -6.72 -0.63 -8.99
N THR A 98 -7.09 0.52 -9.50
CA THR A 98 -8.45 0.77 -9.99
C THR A 98 -8.49 0.61 -11.51
N ASP A 99 -9.62 0.12 -12.00
CA ASP A 99 -9.86 -0.02 -13.43
C ASP A 99 -9.95 1.33 -14.15
N LYS A 100 -10.53 2.31 -13.45
CA LYS A 100 -10.64 3.68 -13.94
C LYS A 100 -9.79 4.59 -13.07
N ASP A 101 -9.45 5.77 -13.58
CA ASP A 101 -8.73 6.76 -12.80
C ASP A 101 -9.62 7.27 -11.67
N MET A 102 -9.19 7.06 -10.44
CA MET A 102 -9.89 7.49 -9.24
C MET A 102 -8.98 8.38 -8.42
N PRO A 103 -9.51 9.50 -7.87
CA PRO A 103 -8.67 10.41 -7.09
C PRO A 103 -8.13 9.79 -5.81
N PRO A 104 -6.95 10.24 -5.35
CA PRO A 104 -6.41 9.80 -4.06
C PRO A 104 -7.40 10.07 -2.93
N GLY A 105 -7.49 9.14 -2.00
CA GLY A 105 -8.39 9.26 -0.86
C GLY A 105 -9.78 8.68 -1.09
N THR A 106 -10.10 8.27 -2.31
CA THR A 106 -11.39 7.65 -2.61
C THR A 106 -11.59 6.39 -1.76
N LYS A 107 -12.77 6.27 -1.18
CA LYS A 107 -13.10 5.13 -0.33
C LYS A 107 -13.26 3.86 -1.15
N VAL A 108 -12.75 2.77 -0.62
CA VAL A 108 -12.90 1.42 -1.17
C VAL A 108 -13.72 0.59 -0.18
N SER A 109 -14.70 -0.10 -0.66
CA SER A 109 -15.54 -0.93 0.21
C SER A 109 -15.96 -2.23 -0.47
#